data_32dafde722cf473833b73e74be5908a1
#
_entry.id   32dafde722cf473833b73e74be5908a1
#
_cell.length_a   1.000
_cell.length_b   1.000
_cell.length_c   1.000
_cell.angle_alpha   90.00
_cell.angle_beta   90.00
_cell.angle_gamma   90.00
#
_symmetry.space_group_name_H-M   'P 1'
#
loop_
_entity.id
_entity.type
_entity.pdbx_description
1 polymer ?
#
loop_
_entity_poly.entity_id
_entity_poly.type
_entity_poly.pdbx_seq_one_letter_code
_entity_poly.pdbx_strand_id
1 'polypeptide(L)'
;MATVFETVRSAADELRAAGVDTPQHDAKLLLAEAFHTDLQHVDKAMLMGDGVERLAEKEDAEPAMERFQTMLVRRVKREPLQHITGHAPFRYLDLKVGPGVFIPRLETELVVQEGVDWATRNGMYRAKVVDLCAGSGAIGLAFASEVPGSEVWAVEKSATTAEWTRRNLDETAKRYPAIAGNYHLDIADATQMPTLSQLDGTIDIVLTNPPYVPLADIPEQPEVRDYDPDLALYGGSADGTLIPERIIARAAKLLRAGGLMVMEHDITQGERLAAFARTCGFVDVTVHNDYTGRPRYLTAEKQPAQ
;
A
#
# COMPACT_ATOMS: atom_id res chain seq x y z
N MET A 1 -29.21 3.19 -27.11
CA MET A 1 -28.34 3.44 -25.93
C MET A 1 -27.02 3.99 -26.44
N ALA A 2 -26.28 4.74 -25.59
CA ALA A 2 -24.95 5.25 -25.97
C ALA A 2 -23.96 4.09 -26.15
N THR A 3 -22.97 4.26 -27.01
CA THR A 3 -21.87 3.32 -27.13
C THR A 3 -20.97 3.39 -25.89
N VAL A 4 -20.20 2.31 -25.63
CA VAL A 4 -19.19 2.30 -24.56
C VAL A 4 -18.18 3.44 -24.77
N PHE A 5 -17.80 3.71 -26.00
CA PHE A 5 -16.90 4.82 -26.34
C PHE A 5 -17.47 6.18 -25.96
N GLU A 6 -18.72 6.47 -26.31
CA GLU A 6 -19.38 7.73 -25.97
C GLU A 6 -19.54 7.91 -24.46
N THR A 7 -19.89 6.83 -23.76
CA THR A 7 -20.05 6.83 -22.30
C THR A 7 -18.73 7.12 -21.59
N VAL A 8 -17.66 6.41 -21.96
CA VAL A 8 -16.31 6.62 -21.38
C VAL A 8 -15.81 8.03 -21.71
N ARG A 9 -16.01 8.52 -22.93
CA ARG A 9 -15.59 9.86 -23.34
C ARG A 9 -16.28 10.94 -22.53
N SER A 10 -17.62 10.86 -22.39
CA SER A 10 -18.40 11.83 -21.60
C SER A 10 -17.92 11.86 -20.16
N ALA A 11 -17.77 10.69 -19.52
CA ALA A 11 -17.28 10.59 -18.16
C ALA A 11 -15.84 11.12 -18.01
N ALA A 12 -14.97 10.83 -18.97
CA ALA A 12 -13.61 11.34 -18.97
C ALA A 12 -13.56 12.88 -19.10
N ASP A 13 -14.48 13.48 -19.86
CA ASP A 13 -14.57 14.93 -19.99
C ASP A 13 -15.02 15.57 -18.65
N GLU A 14 -15.96 14.97 -17.93
CA GLU A 14 -16.38 15.40 -16.58
C GLU A 14 -15.25 15.29 -15.58
N LEU A 15 -14.53 14.15 -15.55
CA LEU A 15 -13.40 13.92 -14.66
C LEU A 15 -12.23 14.89 -14.96
N ARG A 16 -11.97 15.18 -16.24
CA ARG A 16 -10.96 16.16 -16.66
C ARG A 16 -11.31 17.56 -16.17
N ALA A 17 -12.57 17.96 -16.30
CA ALA A 17 -13.06 19.23 -15.77
C ALA A 17 -12.95 19.36 -14.26
N ALA A 18 -13.01 18.22 -13.54
CA ALA A 18 -12.78 18.12 -12.09
C ALA A 18 -11.29 18.06 -11.71
N GLY A 19 -10.37 18.08 -12.68
CA GLY A 19 -8.91 18.03 -12.45
C GLY A 19 -8.34 16.65 -12.11
N VAL A 20 -9.03 15.57 -12.49
CA VAL A 20 -8.50 14.20 -12.34
C VAL A 20 -7.37 13.98 -13.34
N ASP A 21 -6.23 13.46 -12.90
CA ASP A 21 -5.01 13.33 -13.72
C ASP A 21 -5.13 12.24 -14.81
N THR A 22 -5.90 11.17 -14.54
CA THR A 22 -6.08 10.02 -15.45
C THR A 22 -7.55 9.81 -15.84
N PRO A 23 -8.24 10.85 -16.40
CA PRO A 23 -9.69 10.86 -16.51
C PRO A 23 -10.26 9.73 -17.37
N GLN A 24 -9.58 9.38 -18.48
CA GLN A 24 -10.03 8.31 -19.37
C GLN A 24 -9.83 6.92 -18.73
N HIS A 25 -8.73 6.72 -18.02
CA HIS A 25 -8.44 5.47 -17.32
C HIS A 25 -9.44 5.26 -16.17
N ASP A 26 -9.67 6.30 -15.37
CA ASP A 26 -10.62 6.26 -14.26
C ASP A 26 -12.04 5.97 -14.77
N ALA A 27 -12.47 6.64 -15.85
CA ALA A 27 -13.79 6.39 -16.45
C ALA A 27 -13.98 4.94 -16.88
N LYS A 28 -12.95 4.32 -17.47
CA LYS A 28 -12.98 2.90 -17.88
C LYS A 28 -13.06 1.96 -16.68
N LEU A 29 -12.28 2.22 -15.63
CA LEU A 29 -12.27 1.40 -14.41
C LEU A 29 -13.60 1.50 -13.68
N LEU A 30 -14.17 2.71 -13.55
CA LEU A 30 -15.51 2.88 -12.97
C LEU A 30 -16.59 2.13 -13.76
N LEU A 31 -16.49 2.15 -15.10
CA LEU A 31 -17.43 1.42 -15.94
C LEU A 31 -17.27 -0.09 -15.79
N ALA A 32 -16.02 -0.57 -15.78
CA ALA A 32 -15.73 -1.99 -15.55
C ALA A 32 -16.29 -2.48 -14.21
N GLU A 33 -16.05 -1.72 -13.13
CA GLU A 33 -16.55 -2.03 -11.80
C GLU A 33 -18.07 -2.05 -11.75
N ALA A 34 -18.73 -1.04 -12.32
CA ALA A 34 -20.19 -0.92 -12.34
C ALA A 34 -20.86 -2.09 -13.08
N PHE A 35 -20.23 -2.64 -14.10
CA PHE A 35 -20.71 -3.76 -14.88
C PHE A 35 -20.16 -5.13 -14.42
N HIS A 36 -19.40 -5.16 -13.33
CA HIS A 36 -18.72 -6.37 -12.82
C HIS A 36 -17.93 -7.11 -13.89
N THR A 37 -17.22 -6.34 -14.73
CA THR A 37 -16.39 -6.84 -15.83
C THR A 37 -14.94 -6.33 -15.66
N ASP A 38 -14.06 -6.64 -16.59
CA ASP A 38 -12.68 -6.21 -16.57
C ASP A 38 -12.39 -5.08 -17.60
N LEU A 39 -11.24 -4.43 -17.43
CA LEU A 39 -10.80 -3.34 -18.29
C LEU A 39 -10.63 -3.81 -19.75
N GLN A 40 -10.20 -5.06 -19.98
CA GLN A 40 -10.01 -5.62 -21.33
C GLN A 40 -11.34 -5.73 -22.09
N HIS A 41 -12.41 -6.08 -21.37
CA HIS A 41 -13.76 -6.16 -21.94
C HIS A 41 -14.28 -4.77 -22.31
N VAL A 42 -14.06 -3.77 -21.44
CA VAL A 42 -14.40 -2.35 -21.76
C VAL A 42 -13.61 -1.87 -22.97
N ASP A 43 -12.29 -2.10 -23.03
CA ASP A 43 -11.45 -1.68 -24.16
C ASP A 43 -11.87 -2.35 -25.45
N LYS A 44 -12.20 -3.65 -25.42
CA LYS A 44 -12.70 -4.37 -26.58
C LYS A 44 -14.03 -3.81 -27.08
N ALA A 45 -14.99 -3.57 -26.18
CA ALA A 45 -16.30 -3.02 -26.51
C ALA A 45 -16.17 -1.60 -27.11
N MET A 46 -15.26 -0.78 -26.57
CA MET A 46 -14.94 0.54 -27.14
C MET A 46 -14.40 0.43 -28.58
N LEU A 47 -13.48 -0.52 -28.84
CA LEU A 47 -12.88 -0.71 -30.15
C LEU A 47 -13.89 -1.22 -31.18
N MET A 48 -14.84 -2.07 -30.75
CA MET A 48 -15.88 -2.64 -31.62
C MET A 48 -17.06 -1.68 -31.85
N GLY A 49 -17.13 -0.55 -31.11
CA GLY A 49 -18.27 0.37 -31.18
C GLY A 49 -19.53 -0.18 -30.56
N ASP A 50 -19.40 -1.12 -29.62
CA ASP A 50 -20.53 -1.78 -28.96
C ASP A 50 -21.30 -0.79 -28.04
N GLY A 51 -22.61 -1.05 -27.86
CA GLY A 51 -23.41 -0.37 -26.86
C GLY A 51 -23.10 -0.90 -25.44
N VAL A 52 -23.43 -0.11 -24.41
CA VAL A 52 -23.15 -0.48 -23.00
C VAL A 52 -23.85 -1.76 -22.56
N GLU A 53 -24.95 -2.14 -23.20
CA GLU A 53 -25.66 -3.39 -22.97
C GLU A 53 -24.81 -4.65 -23.24
N ARG A 54 -23.74 -4.52 -24.05
CA ARG A 54 -22.80 -5.61 -24.31
C ARG A 54 -21.87 -5.92 -23.15
N LEU A 55 -21.74 -5.00 -22.20
CA LEU A 55 -20.97 -5.20 -20.97
C LEU A 55 -21.81 -5.95 -19.91
N ALA A 56 -23.12 -5.96 -20.04
CA ALA A 56 -24.05 -6.55 -19.08
C ALA A 56 -24.28 -8.06 -19.39
N GLU A 57 -23.36 -8.90 -18.95
CA GLU A 57 -23.48 -10.36 -19.17
C GLU A 57 -24.47 -11.06 -18.24
N LYS A 58 -24.73 -10.53 -17.05
CA LYS A 58 -25.45 -11.21 -15.95
C LYS A 58 -26.67 -10.45 -15.42
N GLU A 59 -26.86 -9.23 -15.81
CA GLU A 59 -27.93 -8.35 -15.33
C GLU A 59 -28.36 -7.35 -16.42
N ASP A 60 -29.46 -6.63 -16.20
CA ASP A 60 -29.86 -5.52 -17.09
C ASP A 60 -28.84 -4.37 -17.03
N ALA A 61 -28.59 -3.72 -18.15
CA ALA A 61 -27.62 -2.64 -18.26
C ALA A 61 -28.03 -1.38 -17.46
N GLU A 62 -29.33 -1.18 -17.21
CA GLU A 62 -29.84 0.00 -16.51
C GLU A 62 -29.34 0.12 -15.06
N PRO A 63 -29.43 -0.91 -14.17
CA PRO A 63 -28.86 -0.88 -12.84
C PRO A 63 -27.34 -0.68 -12.82
N ALA A 64 -26.62 -1.25 -13.78
CA ALA A 64 -25.18 -1.06 -13.91
C ALA A 64 -24.83 0.39 -14.27
N MET A 65 -25.61 1.01 -15.17
CA MET A 65 -25.42 2.42 -15.51
C MET A 65 -25.76 3.36 -14.33
N GLU A 66 -26.75 3.06 -13.50
CA GLU A 66 -27.04 3.81 -12.28
C GLU A 66 -25.87 3.75 -11.28
N ARG A 67 -25.28 2.56 -11.08
CA ARG A 67 -24.06 2.39 -10.29
C ARG A 67 -22.92 3.22 -10.86
N PHE A 68 -22.68 3.13 -12.17
CA PHE A 68 -21.66 3.91 -12.85
C PHE A 68 -21.81 5.41 -12.61
N GLN A 69 -23.01 5.96 -12.78
CA GLN A 69 -23.28 7.38 -12.54
C GLN A 69 -23.03 7.77 -11.07
N THR A 70 -23.43 6.91 -10.14
CA THR A 70 -23.16 7.12 -8.71
C THR A 70 -21.66 7.18 -8.42
N MET A 71 -20.90 6.26 -8.98
CA MET A 71 -19.44 6.21 -8.84
C MET A 71 -18.76 7.41 -9.51
N LEU A 72 -19.22 7.80 -10.70
CA LEU A 72 -18.72 8.97 -11.42
C LEU A 72 -18.90 10.26 -10.60
N VAL A 73 -20.08 10.49 -10.02
CA VAL A 73 -20.34 11.65 -9.15
C VAL A 73 -19.40 11.70 -7.95
N ARG A 74 -19.08 10.55 -7.33
CA ARG A 74 -18.09 10.46 -6.26
C ARG A 74 -16.69 10.83 -6.75
N ARG A 75 -16.28 10.31 -7.92
CA ARG A 75 -14.96 10.58 -8.48
C ARG A 75 -14.79 12.04 -8.93
N VAL A 76 -15.82 12.67 -9.47
CA VAL A 76 -15.85 14.11 -9.78
C VAL A 76 -15.61 14.95 -8.53
N LYS A 77 -16.05 14.49 -7.34
CA LYS A 77 -15.75 15.12 -6.04
C LYS A 77 -14.35 14.81 -5.52
N ARG A 78 -13.49 14.21 -6.34
CA ARG A 78 -12.11 13.83 -6.02
C ARG A 78 -11.98 12.74 -4.95
N GLU A 79 -13.06 11.95 -4.69
CA GLU A 79 -12.90 10.73 -3.90
C GLU A 79 -11.94 9.76 -4.63
N PRO A 80 -10.97 9.13 -3.92
CA PRO A 80 -10.03 8.22 -4.55
C PRO A 80 -10.73 7.08 -5.30
N LEU A 81 -10.25 6.78 -6.50
CA LEU A 81 -10.81 5.72 -7.34
C LEU A 81 -10.91 4.39 -6.56
N GLN A 82 -9.86 4.03 -5.83
CA GLN A 82 -9.79 2.80 -5.03
C GLN A 82 -10.81 2.77 -3.87
N HIS A 83 -11.13 3.92 -3.27
CA HIS A 83 -12.21 3.97 -2.28
C HIS A 83 -13.61 3.81 -2.92
N ILE A 84 -13.76 4.23 -4.17
CA ILE A 84 -15.01 4.08 -4.92
C ILE A 84 -15.22 2.63 -5.35
N THR A 85 -14.18 1.99 -5.89
CA THR A 85 -14.21 0.59 -6.36
C THR A 85 -14.06 -0.40 -5.21
N GLY A 86 -13.53 0.04 -4.07
CA GLY A 86 -13.38 -0.78 -2.87
C GLY A 86 -12.15 -1.68 -2.86
N HIS A 87 -11.25 -1.54 -3.83
CA HIS A 87 -10.05 -2.37 -3.94
C HIS A 87 -8.86 -1.62 -4.57
N ALA A 88 -7.65 -2.09 -4.26
CA ALA A 88 -6.38 -1.57 -4.78
C ALA A 88 -5.43 -2.71 -5.12
N PRO A 89 -4.97 -2.81 -6.37
CA PRO A 89 -3.91 -3.74 -6.73
C PRO A 89 -2.61 -3.38 -6.02
N PHE A 90 -1.92 -4.39 -5.48
CA PHE A 90 -0.58 -4.23 -4.90
C PHE A 90 0.20 -5.52 -5.11
N ARG A 91 1.27 -5.47 -5.91
CA ARG A 91 2.02 -6.64 -6.38
C ARG A 91 1.07 -7.70 -7.01
N TYR A 92 0.96 -8.88 -6.41
CA TYR A 92 0.11 -9.99 -6.89
C TYR A 92 -1.23 -10.10 -6.14
N LEU A 93 -1.53 -9.10 -5.30
CA LEU A 93 -2.74 -9.06 -4.48
C LEU A 93 -3.71 -7.98 -5.00
N ASP A 94 -4.99 -8.21 -4.76
CA ASP A 94 -6.05 -7.22 -4.91
C ASP A 94 -6.62 -6.95 -3.51
N LEU A 95 -6.19 -5.85 -2.91
CA LEU A 95 -6.47 -5.53 -1.52
C LEU A 95 -7.78 -4.75 -1.39
N LYS A 96 -8.58 -5.07 -0.39
CA LYS A 96 -9.75 -4.27 -0.02
C LYS A 96 -9.30 -3.00 0.69
N VAL A 97 -9.84 -1.87 0.20
CA VAL A 97 -9.58 -0.54 0.75
C VAL A 97 -10.85 0.29 0.79
N GLY A 98 -10.85 1.35 1.59
CA GLY A 98 -11.97 2.27 1.71
C GLY A 98 -11.68 3.35 2.75
N PRO A 99 -12.67 4.13 3.19
CA PRO A 99 -12.45 5.20 4.15
C PRO A 99 -11.75 4.72 5.43
N GLY A 100 -10.73 5.47 5.86
CA GLY A 100 -9.98 5.20 7.09
C GLY A 100 -8.77 4.27 6.93
N VAL A 101 -8.41 3.89 5.71
CA VAL A 101 -7.15 3.19 5.41
C VAL A 101 -6.38 3.91 4.31
N PHE A 102 -5.06 3.95 4.45
CA PHE A 102 -4.16 4.46 3.41
C PHE A 102 -4.17 3.51 2.20
N ILE A 103 -4.32 4.08 1.01
CA ILE A 103 -4.28 3.32 -0.24
C ILE A 103 -2.83 2.97 -0.56
N PRO A 104 -2.46 1.68 -0.68
CA PRO A 104 -1.10 1.28 -1.03
C PRO A 104 -0.61 1.95 -2.31
N ARG A 105 0.63 2.44 -2.29
CA ARG A 105 1.25 3.13 -3.43
C ARG A 105 2.18 2.17 -4.18
N LEU A 106 2.35 2.43 -5.48
CA LEU A 106 3.21 1.61 -6.35
C LEU A 106 4.66 1.60 -5.88
N GLU A 107 5.16 2.72 -5.36
CA GLU A 107 6.53 2.86 -4.86
C GLU A 107 6.80 1.94 -3.66
N THR A 108 5.79 1.71 -2.83
CA THR A 108 5.87 0.81 -1.66
C THR A 108 6.13 -0.66 -2.05
N GLU A 109 5.83 -1.05 -3.30
CA GLU A 109 6.16 -2.39 -3.81
C GLU A 109 7.67 -2.66 -3.81
N LEU A 110 8.50 -1.61 -3.92
CA LEU A 110 9.96 -1.74 -3.83
C LEU A 110 10.42 -2.17 -2.44
N VAL A 111 9.74 -1.74 -1.38
CA VAL A 111 10.01 -2.18 -0.02
C VAL A 111 9.85 -3.70 0.11
N VAL A 112 8.77 -4.24 -0.48
CA VAL A 112 8.53 -5.69 -0.51
C VAL A 112 9.57 -6.39 -1.36
N GLN A 113 9.88 -5.84 -2.55
CA GLN A 113 10.85 -6.44 -3.47
C GLN A 113 12.21 -6.62 -2.83
N GLU A 114 12.73 -5.60 -2.13
CA GLU A 114 14.02 -5.69 -1.44
C GLU A 114 14.02 -6.79 -0.36
N GLY A 115 12.93 -6.90 0.40
CA GLY A 115 12.76 -7.97 1.38
C GLY A 115 12.76 -9.35 0.76
N VAL A 116 12.01 -9.55 -0.33
CA VAL A 116 11.93 -10.83 -1.08
C VAL A 116 13.28 -11.19 -1.68
N ASP A 117 13.98 -10.23 -2.28
CA ASP A 117 15.30 -10.44 -2.87
C ASP A 117 16.34 -10.80 -1.81
N TRP A 118 16.30 -10.12 -0.65
CA TRP A 118 17.19 -10.42 0.46
C TRP A 118 16.91 -11.83 1.02
N ALA A 119 15.65 -12.19 1.24
CA ALA A 119 15.27 -13.53 1.69
C ALA A 119 15.75 -14.61 0.70
N THR A 120 15.60 -14.38 -0.59
CA THR A 120 16.03 -15.29 -1.66
C THR A 120 17.55 -15.44 -1.68
N ARG A 121 18.29 -14.34 -1.66
CA ARG A 121 19.78 -14.35 -1.65
C ARG A 121 20.34 -15.09 -0.43
N ASN A 122 19.64 -15.04 0.70
CA ASN A 122 20.06 -15.70 1.95
C ASN A 122 19.46 -17.11 2.13
N GLY A 123 18.73 -17.63 1.12
CA GLY A 123 18.13 -18.98 1.18
C GLY A 123 17.06 -19.13 2.26
N MET A 124 16.35 -18.06 2.60
CA MET A 124 15.41 -18.04 3.72
C MET A 124 14.00 -18.40 3.26
N TYR A 125 13.59 -19.63 3.50
CA TYR A 125 12.26 -20.14 3.19
C TYR A 125 11.24 -20.01 4.35
N ARG A 126 11.68 -19.54 5.50
CA ARG A 126 10.89 -19.34 6.74
C ARG A 126 11.36 -18.10 7.47
N ALA A 127 11.42 -16.99 6.73
CA ALA A 127 11.82 -15.72 7.30
C ALA A 127 10.83 -15.24 8.36
N LYS A 128 11.36 -14.74 9.48
CA LYS A 128 10.60 -13.99 10.49
C LYS A 128 10.59 -12.53 10.10
N VAL A 129 9.41 -12.00 9.79
CA VAL A 129 9.25 -10.64 9.23
C VAL A 129 8.35 -9.82 10.13
N VAL A 130 8.70 -8.55 10.32
CA VAL A 130 7.82 -7.57 10.97
C VAL A 130 7.47 -6.48 9.97
N ASP A 131 6.16 -6.23 9.80
CA ASP A 131 5.60 -5.11 9.06
C ASP A 131 5.15 -4.04 10.07
N LEU A 132 5.92 -2.98 10.19
CA LEU A 132 5.61 -1.86 11.10
C LEU A 132 4.80 -0.80 10.34
N CYS A 133 3.67 -0.36 10.92
CA CYS A 133 2.70 0.54 10.29
C CYS A 133 1.94 -0.13 9.13
N ALA A 134 1.33 -1.28 9.41
CA ALA A 134 0.82 -2.20 8.40
C ALA A 134 -0.31 -1.65 7.51
N GLY A 135 -1.12 -0.70 7.98
CA GLY A 135 -2.20 -0.10 7.21
C GLY A 135 -3.23 -1.12 6.72
N SER A 136 -3.33 -1.31 5.41
CA SER A 136 -4.17 -2.35 4.79
C SER A 136 -3.58 -3.76 4.90
N GLY A 137 -2.36 -3.92 5.41
CA GLY A 137 -1.61 -5.16 5.41
C GLY A 137 -0.81 -5.41 4.12
N ALA A 138 -0.71 -4.42 3.25
CA ALA A 138 -0.16 -4.57 1.90
C ALA A 138 1.24 -5.19 1.89
N ILE A 139 2.17 -4.64 2.67
CA ILE A 139 3.57 -5.07 2.72
C ILE A 139 3.66 -6.50 3.25
N GLY A 140 3.11 -6.74 4.46
CA GLY A 140 3.24 -8.03 5.13
C GLY A 140 2.53 -9.16 4.40
N LEU A 141 1.34 -8.91 3.83
CA LEU A 141 0.58 -9.92 3.06
C LEU A 141 1.25 -10.23 1.72
N ALA A 142 1.76 -9.21 1.02
CA ALA A 142 2.50 -9.43 -0.23
C ALA A 142 3.76 -10.25 0.03
N PHE A 143 4.56 -9.89 1.03
CA PHE A 143 5.74 -10.67 1.40
C PHE A 143 5.39 -12.13 1.74
N ALA A 144 4.38 -12.34 2.59
CA ALA A 144 3.94 -13.69 2.98
C ALA A 144 3.45 -14.54 1.79
N SER A 145 2.86 -13.92 0.77
CA SER A 145 2.40 -14.60 -0.44
C SER A 145 3.54 -15.00 -1.38
N GLU A 146 4.64 -14.23 -1.38
CA GLU A 146 5.79 -14.40 -2.28
C GLU A 146 6.93 -15.21 -1.67
N VAL A 147 7.01 -15.27 -0.32
CA VAL A 147 7.98 -16.10 0.42
C VAL A 147 7.21 -17.13 1.27
N PRO A 148 6.77 -18.23 0.68
CA PRO A 148 5.96 -19.24 1.37
C PRO A 148 6.68 -19.80 2.61
N GLY A 149 5.94 -19.88 3.73
CA GLY A 149 6.48 -20.38 5.00
C GLY A 149 7.10 -19.31 5.89
N SER A 150 7.17 -18.06 5.46
CA SER A 150 7.51 -16.93 6.32
C SER A 150 6.47 -16.73 7.42
N GLU A 151 6.90 -16.23 8.56
CA GLU A 151 6.05 -15.83 9.69
C GLU A 151 6.09 -14.31 9.81
N VAL A 152 4.94 -13.65 9.74
CA VAL A 152 4.81 -12.20 9.67
C VAL A 152 4.08 -11.66 10.89
N TRP A 153 4.65 -10.66 11.55
CA TRP A 153 4.00 -9.84 12.57
C TRP A 153 3.73 -8.45 12.02
N ALA A 154 2.46 -8.11 11.87
CA ALA A 154 2.01 -6.81 11.40
C ALA A 154 1.57 -5.95 12.58
N VAL A 155 2.07 -4.73 12.67
CA VAL A 155 1.72 -3.77 13.72
C VAL A 155 0.96 -2.61 13.10
N GLU A 156 -0.27 -2.39 13.57
CA GLU A 156 -1.11 -1.26 13.18
C GLU A 156 -1.62 -0.54 14.42
N LYS A 157 -1.53 0.79 14.42
CA LYS A 157 -1.92 1.60 15.59
C LYS A 157 -3.42 1.83 15.67
N SER A 158 -4.08 1.98 14.54
CA SER A 158 -5.52 2.23 14.44
C SER A 158 -6.31 0.93 14.43
N ALA A 159 -7.17 0.72 15.41
CA ALA A 159 -8.07 -0.42 15.43
C ALA A 159 -9.02 -0.45 14.21
N THR A 160 -9.45 0.72 13.74
CA THR A 160 -10.30 0.85 12.54
C THR A 160 -9.54 0.44 11.28
N THR A 161 -8.29 0.87 11.14
CA THR A 161 -7.43 0.49 10.02
C THR A 161 -7.09 -1.01 10.06
N ALA A 162 -6.87 -1.58 11.25
CA ALA A 162 -6.60 -3.00 11.44
C ALA A 162 -7.74 -3.92 10.96
N GLU A 163 -8.98 -3.42 10.88
CA GLU A 163 -10.09 -4.18 10.26
C GLU A 163 -9.88 -4.40 8.76
N TRP A 164 -9.25 -3.45 8.07
CA TRP A 164 -8.87 -3.63 6.67
C TRP A 164 -7.76 -4.69 6.53
N THR A 165 -6.77 -4.67 7.41
CA THR A 165 -5.74 -5.72 7.46
C THR A 165 -6.37 -7.11 7.64
N ARG A 166 -7.35 -7.27 8.56
CA ARG A 166 -8.04 -8.55 8.79
C ARG A 166 -8.81 -9.02 7.57
N ARG A 167 -9.58 -8.12 6.92
CA ARG A 167 -10.31 -8.45 5.69
C ARG A 167 -9.36 -8.90 4.59
N ASN A 168 -8.23 -8.22 4.44
CA ASN A 168 -7.23 -8.55 3.43
C ASN A 168 -6.50 -9.85 3.76
N LEU A 169 -6.25 -10.14 5.04
CA LEU A 169 -5.73 -11.44 5.48
C LEU A 169 -6.70 -12.57 5.13
N ASP A 170 -7.99 -12.42 5.43
CA ASP A 170 -9.01 -13.43 5.14
C ASP A 170 -9.11 -13.70 3.62
N GLU A 171 -9.09 -12.65 2.78
CA GLU A 171 -9.11 -12.81 1.31
C GLU A 171 -7.83 -13.44 0.79
N THR A 172 -6.66 -12.99 1.26
CA THR A 172 -5.37 -13.52 0.85
C THR A 172 -5.22 -14.99 1.25
N ALA A 173 -5.67 -15.36 2.44
CA ALA A 173 -5.63 -16.74 2.93
C ALA A 173 -6.48 -17.72 2.11
N LYS A 174 -7.52 -17.27 1.41
CA LYS A 174 -8.28 -18.13 0.47
C LYS A 174 -7.40 -18.63 -0.65
N ARG A 175 -6.50 -17.81 -1.15
CA ARG A 175 -5.54 -18.15 -2.24
C ARG A 175 -4.25 -18.78 -1.70
N TYR A 176 -3.82 -18.36 -0.52
CA TYR A 176 -2.58 -18.77 0.14
C TYR A 176 -2.84 -19.26 1.57
N PRO A 177 -3.42 -20.47 1.77
CA PRO A 177 -3.91 -20.93 3.08
C PRO A 177 -2.87 -20.95 4.21
N ALA A 178 -1.58 -21.13 3.86
CA ALA A 178 -0.50 -21.14 4.85
C ALA A 178 -0.34 -19.79 5.59
N ILE A 179 -0.81 -18.69 5.02
CA ILE A 179 -0.69 -17.36 5.62
C ILE A 179 -1.56 -17.25 6.87
N ALA A 180 -2.76 -17.87 6.89
CA ALA A 180 -3.70 -17.75 8.01
C ALA A 180 -3.10 -18.13 9.37
N GLY A 181 -2.18 -19.11 9.40
CA GLY A 181 -1.51 -19.55 10.63
C GLY A 181 -0.17 -18.85 10.93
N ASN A 182 0.34 -18.07 9.98
CA ASN A 182 1.68 -17.47 10.04
C ASN A 182 1.65 -15.93 9.97
N TYR A 183 0.47 -15.32 10.03
CA TYR A 183 0.32 -13.86 10.02
C TYR A 183 -0.37 -13.41 11.32
N HIS A 184 0.34 -12.58 12.08
CA HIS A 184 -0.07 -12.11 13.40
C HIS A 184 -0.28 -10.60 13.33
N LEU A 185 -1.51 -10.14 13.58
CA LEU A 185 -1.83 -8.71 13.60
C LEU A 185 -1.91 -8.21 15.05
N ASP A 186 -1.05 -7.25 15.38
CA ASP A 186 -0.99 -6.59 16.67
C ASP A 186 -1.50 -5.15 16.58
N ILE A 187 -2.49 -4.79 17.41
CA ILE A 187 -2.97 -3.40 17.48
C ILE A 187 -2.13 -2.68 18.52
N ALA A 188 -1.08 -2.01 18.07
CA ALA A 188 -0.11 -1.36 18.95
C ALA A 188 0.58 -0.16 18.24
N ASP A 189 1.20 0.70 19.02
CA ASP A 189 2.02 1.79 18.50
C ASP A 189 3.44 1.29 18.19
N ALA A 190 3.77 1.19 16.91
CA ALA A 190 5.07 0.71 16.43
C ALA A 190 6.26 1.59 16.88
N THR A 191 6.01 2.83 17.31
CA THR A 191 7.05 3.74 17.84
C THR A 191 7.43 3.46 19.29
N GLN A 192 6.68 2.60 19.98
CA GLN A 192 6.92 2.28 21.38
C GLN A 192 7.86 1.09 21.53
N MET A 193 8.86 1.21 22.41
CA MET A 193 9.86 0.17 22.62
C MET A 193 9.31 -1.18 23.11
N PRO A 194 8.21 -1.25 23.91
CA PRO A 194 7.62 -2.54 24.31
C PRO A 194 6.89 -3.30 23.19
N THR A 195 6.55 -2.64 22.08
CA THR A 195 5.81 -3.28 20.98
C THR A 195 6.59 -4.44 20.41
N LEU A 196 6.03 -5.64 20.44
CA LEU A 196 6.66 -6.92 20.04
C LEU A 196 7.99 -7.23 20.76
N SER A 197 8.21 -6.74 22.00
CA SER A 197 9.51 -6.90 22.71
C SER A 197 9.90 -8.36 22.95
N GLN A 198 8.96 -9.29 22.93
CA GLN A 198 9.21 -10.74 22.99
C GLN A 198 9.97 -11.27 21.75
N LEU A 199 10.01 -10.48 20.67
CA LEU A 199 10.70 -10.83 19.42
C LEU A 199 12.06 -10.13 19.26
N ASP A 200 12.51 -9.38 20.26
CA ASP A 200 13.79 -8.66 20.20
C ASP A 200 14.96 -9.57 19.86
N GLY A 201 15.75 -9.18 18.88
CA GLY A 201 16.93 -9.92 18.41
C GLY A 201 16.61 -11.20 17.64
N THR A 202 15.35 -11.44 17.25
CA THR A 202 14.97 -12.70 16.57
C THR A 202 14.44 -12.53 15.15
N ILE A 203 14.17 -11.29 14.73
CA ILE A 203 13.57 -10.97 13.44
C ILE A 203 14.61 -10.92 12.34
N ASP A 204 14.31 -11.53 11.21
CA ASP A 204 15.16 -11.53 10.02
C ASP A 204 15.04 -10.26 9.21
N ILE A 205 13.79 -9.78 9.02
CA ILE A 205 13.49 -8.64 8.16
C ILE A 205 12.44 -7.74 8.83
N VAL A 206 12.69 -6.44 8.81
CA VAL A 206 11.68 -5.40 9.11
C VAL A 206 11.38 -4.64 7.83
N LEU A 207 10.10 -4.63 7.45
CA LEU A 207 9.58 -3.87 6.32
C LEU A 207 8.63 -2.80 6.88
N THR A 208 8.66 -1.58 6.31
CA THR A 208 7.77 -0.53 6.81
C THR A 208 7.60 0.62 5.81
N ASN A 209 6.39 1.13 5.77
CA ASN A 209 6.07 2.44 5.21
C ASN A 209 5.44 3.29 6.32
N PRO A 210 6.26 3.97 7.14
CA PRO A 210 5.76 4.75 8.26
C PRO A 210 5.19 6.11 7.79
N PRO A 211 4.35 6.77 8.58
CA PRO A 211 4.01 8.17 8.35
C PRO A 211 5.28 9.04 8.36
N TYR A 212 5.48 9.83 7.28
CA TYR A 212 6.70 10.62 7.10
C TYR A 212 6.45 12.04 6.59
N VAL A 213 5.21 12.42 6.27
CA VAL A 213 4.91 13.77 5.75
C VAL A 213 5.22 14.82 6.82
N PRO A 214 5.98 15.90 6.49
CA PRO A 214 6.19 17.03 7.39
C PRO A 214 4.88 17.67 7.86
N LEU A 215 4.79 18.07 9.13
CA LEU A 215 3.54 18.66 9.66
C LEU A 215 3.12 19.96 8.98
N ALA A 216 4.06 20.69 8.35
CA ALA A 216 3.77 21.91 7.63
C ALA A 216 3.33 21.67 6.18
N ASP A 217 3.54 20.47 5.65
CA ASP A 217 3.26 20.15 4.25
C ASP A 217 1.83 19.64 4.12
N ILE A 218 1.03 20.36 3.34
CA ILE A 218 -0.33 19.95 3.01
C ILE A 218 -0.25 19.23 1.65
N PRO A 219 -0.71 17.97 1.54
CA PRO A 219 -0.72 17.28 0.27
C PRO A 219 -1.48 18.06 -0.81
N GLU A 220 -0.88 18.22 -1.98
CA GLU A 220 -1.48 18.97 -3.10
C GLU A 220 -2.68 18.24 -3.72
N GLN A 221 -2.61 16.91 -3.76
CA GLN A 221 -3.67 16.07 -4.33
C GLN A 221 -4.85 15.98 -3.37
N PRO A 222 -6.07 16.40 -3.79
CA PRO A 222 -7.26 16.31 -2.95
C PRO A 222 -7.56 14.90 -2.46
N GLU A 223 -7.27 13.88 -3.28
CA GLU A 223 -7.42 12.47 -2.94
C GLU A 223 -6.63 12.08 -1.68
N VAL A 224 -5.42 12.62 -1.53
CA VAL A 224 -4.57 12.39 -0.36
C VAL A 224 -5.02 13.26 0.80
N ARG A 225 -5.13 14.57 0.56
CA ARG A 225 -5.40 15.58 1.59
C ARG A 225 -6.72 15.36 2.32
N ASP A 226 -7.79 14.98 1.58
CA ASP A 226 -9.16 14.98 2.11
C ASP A 226 -9.64 13.57 2.47
N TYR A 227 -8.91 12.49 2.07
CA TYR A 227 -9.38 11.12 2.22
C TYR A 227 -8.39 10.18 2.90
N ASP A 228 -7.07 10.38 2.77
CA ASP A 228 -6.12 9.57 3.52
C ASP A 228 -6.12 9.98 5.02
N PRO A 229 -6.00 9.04 5.96
CA PRO A 229 -5.99 9.36 7.38
C PRO A 229 -4.72 10.14 7.77
N ASP A 230 -4.86 11.23 8.53
CA ASP A 230 -3.71 12.00 9.07
C ASP A 230 -2.69 11.11 9.79
N LEU A 231 -3.17 10.09 10.51
CA LEU A 231 -2.33 9.12 11.21
C LEU A 231 -1.40 8.34 10.27
N ALA A 232 -1.78 8.16 9.02
CA ALA A 232 -1.00 7.46 8.00
C ALA A 232 -0.06 8.40 7.22
N LEU A 233 -0.24 9.71 7.33
CA LEU A 233 0.53 10.70 6.57
C LEU A 233 1.64 11.34 7.39
N TYR A 234 1.31 11.96 8.54
CA TYR A 234 2.20 12.89 9.21
C TYR A 234 3.22 12.23 10.13
N GLY A 235 4.51 12.51 9.88
CA GLY A 235 5.67 11.94 10.59
C GLY A 235 5.95 12.53 11.99
N GLY A 236 5.04 13.36 12.52
CA GLY A 236 5.04 13.79 13.91
C GLY A 236 6.04 14.91 14.29
N SER A 237 6.73 15.49 13.31
CA SER A 237 7.64 16.64 13.51
C SER A 237 7.52 17.61 12.34
N ALA A 238 8.15 18.81 12.49
CA ALA A 238 8.13 19.83 11.44
C ALA A 238 8.72 19.33 10.10
N ASP A 239 9.68 18.41 10.16
CA ASP A 239 10.33 17.78 9.01
C ASP A 239 9.87 16.32 8.75
N GLY A 240 8.88 15.84 9.49
CA GLY A 240 8.29 14.52 9.32
C GLY A 240 9.15 13.33 9.76
N THR A 241 10.31 13.53 10.39
CA THR A 241 11.26 12.45 10.69
C THR A 241 11.08 11.76 12.05
N LEU A 242 10.28 12.33 12.96
CA LEU A 242 10.15 11.80 14.33
C LEU A 242 9.64 10.36 14.38
N ILE A 243 8.58 10.04 13.64
CA ILE A 243 8.04 8.68 13.58
C ILE A 243 9.01 7.75 12.87
N PRO A 244 9.54 8.05 11.66
CA PRO A 244 10.58 7.25 11.01
C PRO A 244 11.78 6.94 11.91
N GLU A 245 12.33 7.93 12.64
CA GLU A 245 13.45 7.70 13.56
C GLU A 245 13.08 6.72 14.70
N ARG A 246 11.89 6.83 15.27
CA ARG A 246 11.40 5.87 16.29
C ARG A 246 11.21 4.47 15.74
N ILE A 247 10.73 4.34 14.50
CA ILE A 247 10.62 3.06 13.79
C ILE A 247 11.99 2.44 13.57
N ILE A 248 12.99 3.21 13.12
CA ILE A 248 14.38 2.74 12.99
C ILE A 248 14.90 2.21 14.33
N ALA A 249 14.69 2.96 15.43
CA ALA A 249 15.13 2.54 16.76
C ALA A 249 14.42 1.25 17.21
N ARG A 250 13.13 1.07 16.88
CA ARG A 250 12.38 -0.17 17.19
C ARG A 250 12.88 -1.33 16.34
N ALA A 251 13.06 -1.13 15.04
CA ALA A 251 13.61 -2.12 14.11
C ALA A 251 15.00 -2.62 14.57
N ALA A 252 15.85 -1.71 15.05
CA ALA A 252 17.18 -2.04 15.56
C ALA A 252 17.16 -3.02 16.76
N LYS A 253 16.06 -3.04 17.54
CA LYS A 253 15.88 -3.98 18.65
C LYS A 253 15.29 -5.31 18.18
N LEU A 254 14.34 -5.28 17.26
CA LEU A 254 13.69 -6.47 16.71
C LEU A 254 14.66 -7.35 15.92
N LEU A 255 15.49 -6.72 15.10
CA LEU A 255 16.37 -7.44 14.19
C LEU A 255 17.48 -8.21 14.91
N ARG A 256 17.69 -9.47 14.47
CA ARG A 256 18.89 -10.22 14.79
C ARG A 256 20.10 -9.61 14.12
N ALA A 257 21.29 -9.99 14.55
CA ALA A 257 22.53 -9.65 13.86
C ALA A 257 22.48 -10.10 12.37
N GLY A 258 22.84 -9.21 11.46
CA GLY A 258 22.77 -9.40 10.02
C GLY A 258 21.33 -9.41 9.45
N GLY A 259 20.33 -9.03 10.20
CA GLY A 259 18.94 -8.87 9.70
C GLY A 259 18.76 -7.56 8.95
N LEU A 260 17.79 -7.52 8.03
CA LEU A 260 17.52 -6.41 7.11
C LEU A 260 16.39 -5.51 7.61
N MET A 261 16.57 -4.21 7.51
CA MET A 261 15.47 -3.22 7.52
C MET A 261 15.31 -2.59 6.13
N VAL A 262 14.06 -2.49 5.68
CA VAL A 262 13.69 -1.69 4.49
C VAL A 262 12.59 -0.71 4.91
N MET A 263 12.80 0.57 4.68
CA MET A 263 11.87 1.62 5.10
C MET A 263 11.66 2.66 4.01
N GLU A 264 10.40 2.92 3.67
CA GLU A 264 10.02 4.04 2.81
C GLU A 264 10.15 5.37 3.56
N HIS A 265 10.46 6.46 2.85
CA HIS A 265 10.62 7.80 3.40
C HIS A 265 10.32 8.89 2.36
N ASP A 266 10.16 10.12 2.81
CA ASP A 266 10.05 11.28 1.91
C ASP A 266 11.35 11.51 1.14
N ILE A 267 11.21 12.06 -0.08
CA ILE A 267 12.35 12.33 -0.99
C ILE A 267 13.47 13.17 -0.36
N THR A 268 13.16 13.98 0.65
CA THR A 268 14.08 14.88 1.33
C THR A 268 14.75 14.29 2.57
N GLN A 269 14.26 13.13 3.06
CA GLN A 269 14.65 12.60 4.38
C GLN A 269 15.77 11.54 4.33
N GLY A 270 16.06 10.96 3.16
CA GLY A 270 16.91 9.78 3.02
C GLY A 270 18.25 9.87 3.76
N GLU A 271 19.04 10.90 3.50
CA GLU A 271 20.37 11.07 4.13
C GLU A 271 20.31 11.23 5.65
N ARG A 272 19.31 11.96 6.16
CA ARG A 272 19.11 12.13 7.60
C ARG A 272 18.75 10.81 8.27
N LEU A 273 17.81 10.06 7.70
CA LEU A 273 17.37 8.79 8.25
C LEU A 273 18.47 7.73 8.15
N ALA A 274 19.25 7.74 7.07
CA ALA A 274 20.44 6.89 6.94
C ALA A 274 21.50 7.20 8.01
N ALA A 275 21.75 8.48 8.28
CA ALA A 275 22.67 8.88 9.35
C ALA A 275 22.15 8.42 10.73
N PHE A 276 20.85 8.57 10.99
CA PHE A 276 20.24 8.12 12.23
C PHE A 276 20.29 6.59 12.38
N ALA A 277 20.03 5.83 11.31
CA ALA A 277 20.11 4.38 11.32
C ALA A 277 21.52 3.88 11.73
N ARG A 278 22.58 4.52 11.23
CA ARG A 278 23.96 4.21 11.64
C ARG A 278 24.17 4.39 13.13
N THR A 279 23.58 5.42 13.76
CA THR A 279 23.66 5.62 15.23
C THR A 279 22.91 4.52 16.01
N CYS A 280 21.93 3.85 15.39
CA CYS A 280 21.19 2.74 15.97
C CYS A 280 21.88 1.36 15.77
N GLY A 281 23.11 1.34 15.22
CA GLY A 281 23.91 0.14 14.99
C GLY A 281 23.52 -0.60 13.71
N PHE A 282 23.07 0.13 12.69
CA PHE A 282 22.97 -0.38 11.33
C PHE A 282 24.26 -0.12 10.53
N VAL A 283 24.56 -1.04 9.64
CA VAL A 283 25.65 -0.99 8.66
C VAL A 283 25.06 -1.12 7.26
N ASP A 284 25.85 -0.92 6.22
CA ASP A 284 25.45 -1.03 4.81
C ASP A 284 24.15 -0.24 4.50
N VAL A 285 24.05 0.94 5.12
CA VAL A 285 22.88 1.81 4.99
C VAL A 285 22.91 2.53 3.65
N THR A 286 21.95 2.22 2.79
CA THR A 286 21.84 2.75 1.43
C THR A 286 20.47 3.35 1.18
N VAL A 287 20.44 4.55 0.59
CA VAL A 287 19.22 5.19 0.09
C VAL A 287 19.03 4.81 -1.38
N HIS A 288 17.83 4.37 -1.72
CA HIS A 288 17.46 3.91 -3.04
C HIS A 288 16.41 4.83 -3.68
N ASN A 289 16.42 4.87 -5.01
CA ASN A 289 15.46 5.62 -5.78
C ASN A 289 14.25 4.74 -6.18
N ASP A 290 13.10 5.38 -6.35
CA ASP A 290 11.94 4.79 -7.00
C ASP A 290 12.09 4.72 -8.53
N TYR A 291 11.08 4.18 -9.21
CA TYR A 291 11.05 4.09 -10.69
C TYR A 291 11.11 5.43 -11.42
N THR A 292 10.87 6.55 -10.72
CA THR A 292 10.98 7.91 -11.26
C THR A 292 12.38 8.52 -11.05
N GLY A 293 13.28 7.79 -10.38
CA GLY A 293 14.63 8.23 -10.07
C GLY A 293 14.74 9.14 -8.84
N ARG A 294 13.71 9.19 -8.00
CA ARG A 294 13.69 9.99 -6.76
C ARG A 294 14.02 9.13 -5.54
N PRO A 295 14.82 9.62 -4.57
CA PRO A 295 15.04 8.92 -3.31
C PRO A 295 13.69 8.54 -2.66
N ARG A 296 13.51 7.26 -2.30
CA ARG A 296 12.20 6.80 -1.83
C ARG A 296 12.27 5.85 -0.64
N TYR A 297 13.30 5.01 -0.55
CA TYR A 297 13.42 4.08 0.55
C TYR A 297 14.88 3.85 0.91
N LEU A 298 15.12 3.35 2.11
CA LEU A 298 16.45 2.93 2.56
C LEU A 298 16.46 1.45 2.92
N THR A 299 17.61 0.82 2.67
CA THR A 299 17.97 -0.49 3.21
C THR A 299 19.06 -0.33 4.25
N ALA A 300 19.03 -1.15 5.30
CA ALA A 300 20.06 -1.14 6.34
C ALA A 300 20.17 -2.52 6.99
N GLU A 301 21.38 -3.04 7.18
CA GLU A 301 21.59 -4.31 7.85
C GLU A 301 21.99 -4.10 9.32
N LYS A 302 21.43 -4.91 10.22
CA LYS A 302 21.82 -4.89 11.62
C LYS A 302 23.25 -5.39 11.77
N GLN A 303 24.11 -4.59 12.42
CA GLN A 303 25.51 -4.96 12.63
C GLN A 303 25.63 -6.40 13.16
N PRO A 304 26.53 -7.24 12.57
CA PRO A 304 26.81 -8.57 13.08
C PRO A 304 27.25 -8.52 14.54
N ALA A 305 26.93 -9.57 15.31
CA ALA A 305 27.48 -9.74 16.65
C ALA A 305 29.01 -9.87 16.55
N GLN A 306 29.73 -9.11 17.36
CA GLN A 306 31.20 -9.21 17.43
C GLN A 306 31.63 -10.51 18.11
#